data_b28255591ea8c171612236f7131c397e
#
_entry.id   b28255591ea8c171612236f7131c397e
#
_cell.length_a   1.000
_cell.length_b   1.000
_cell.length_c   1.000
_cell.angle_alpha   90.00
_cell.angle_beta   90.00
_cell.angle_gamma   90.00
#
_symmetry.space_group_name_H-M   'P 1'
#
loop_
_entity.id
_entity.type
_entity.pdbx_description
1 polymer ?
#
loop_
_entity_poly.entity_id
_entity_poly.type
_entity_poly.pdbx_seq_one_letter_code
_entity_poly.pdbx_strand_id
1 'polypeptide(L)'
;MSLITCLLMVAVSITAQTDKIVGNYKVERNGVASKVKIYKHENGYRAQVTWVDNLKKEDGSIRTDEKNPDKSKRNVRADQIVLIDKVTYDAKDNVWTNGKIYDPTNGKTYKVKLWFDGDKVLKMRGYIGPFFDTSEWKKMD
;
A
#
# COMPACT_ATOMS: atom_id res chain seq x y z
N MET A 1 -5.32 -39.15 13.31
CA MET A 1 -4.12 -38.35 13.69
C MET A 1 -3.57 -37.56 12.53
N SER A 2 -3.39 -38.13 11.32
CA SER A 2 -2.89 -37.44 10.12
C SER A 2 -3.77 -36.29 9.65
N LEU A 3 -5.09 -36.36 9.82
CA LEU A 3 -6.05 -35.32 9.44
C LEU A 3 -5.87 -34.01 10.23
N ILE A 4 -5.57 -34.11 11.53
CA ILE A 4 -5.36 -32.96 12.41
C ILE A 4 -4.06 -32.21 12.02
N THR A 5 -3.02 -33.00 11.68
CA THR A 5 -1.73 -32.41 11.24
C THR A 5 -1.86 -31.66 9.92
N CYS A 6 -2.64 -32.20 8.95
CA CYS A 6 -2.91 -31.53 7.68
C CYS A 6 -3.68 -30.22 7.86
N LEU A 7 -4.65 -30.17 8.79
CA LEU A 7 -5.41 -28.94 9.07
C LEU A 7 -4.51 -27.83 9.63
N LEU A 8 -3.58 -28.17 10.51
CA LEU A 8 -2.61 -27.22 11.08
C LEU A 8 -1.68 -26.65 10.01
N MET A 9 -1.22 -27.46 9.05
CA MET A 9 -0.37 -27.01 7.95
C MET A 9 -1.09 -26.04 7.01
N VAL A 10 -2.38 -26.28 6.73
CA VAL A 10 -3.21 -25.40 5.91
C VAL A 10 -3.39 -24.03 6.59
N ALA A 11 -3.63 -24.00 7.89
CA ALA A 11 -3.77 -22.75 8.65
C ALA A 11 -2.48 -21.91 8.62
N VAL A 12 -1.31 -22.54 8.76
CA VAL A 12 0.00 -21.86 8.67
C VAL A 12 0.22 -21.29 7.28
N SER A 13 -0.13 -22.04 6.22
CA SER A 13 -0.01 -21.57 4.82
C SER A 13 -0.88 -20.35 4.55
N ILE A 14 -2.12 -20.32 5.06
CA ILE A 14 -3.04 -19.17 4.89
C ILE A 14 -2.47 -17.95 5.59
N THR A 15 -1.97 -18.07 6.82
CA THR A 15 -1.36 -16.97 7.57
C THR A 15 -0.14 -16.41 6.85
N ALA A 16 0.76 -17.28 6.35
CA ALA A 16 1.95 -16.86 5.60
C ALA A 16 1.58 -16.10 4.34
N GLN A 17 0.56 -16.56 3.59
CA GLN A 17 0.10 -15.90 2.38
C GLN A 17 -0.54 -14.55 2.69
N THR A 18 -1.34 -14.47 3.75
CA THR A 18 -2.00 -13.23 4.17
C THR A 18 -0.98 -12.15 4.52
N ASP A 19 0.10 -12.52 5.22
CA ASP A 19 1.14 -11.59 5.66
C ASP A 19 2.22 -11.31 4.60
N LYS A 20 2.16 -11.92 3.44
CA LYS A 20 3.14 -11.74 2.36
C LYS A 20 3.27 -10.27 1.97
N ILE A 21 2.20 -9.49 2.09
CA ILE A 21 2.18 -8.07 1.73
C ILE A 21 3.02 -7.19 2.67
N VAL A 22 3.30 -7.66 3.89
CA VAL A 22 4.09 -6.90 4.87
C VAL A 22 5.52 -6.75 4.38
N GLY A 23 6.03 -5.51 4.38
CA GLY A 23 7.39 -5.23 3.97
C GLY A 23 7.57 -3.80 3.49
N ASN A 24 8.74 -3.55 2.93
CA ASN A 24 9.11 -2.26 2.38
C ASN A 24 9.16 -2.34 0.86
N TYR A 25 8.66 -1.29 0.20
CA TYR A 25 8.51 -1.27 -1.25
C TYR A 25 9.10 0.02 -1.81
N LYS A 26 9.72 -0.11 -2.98
CA LYS A 26 10.12 1.04 -3.79
C LYS A 26 9.06 1.29 -4.85
N VAL A 27 8.63 2.54 -4.95
CA VAL A 27 7.60 2.98 -5.89
C VAL A 27 8.14 4.14 -6.70
N GLU A 28 8.00 4.08 -8.01
CA GLU A 28 8.32 5.20 -8.90
C GLU A 28 7.05 5.68 -9.59
N ARG A 29 6.83 6.98 -9.58
CA ARG A 29 5.69 7.60 -10.24
C ARG A 29 6.10 8.95 -10.80
N ASN A 30 5.90 9.14 -12.11
CA ASN A 30 6.23 10.39 -12.80
C ASN A 30 7.68 10.85 -12.56
N GLY A 31 8.61 9.89 -12.53
CA GLY A 31 10.03 10.16 -12.31
C GLY A 31 10.43 10.42 -10.86
N VAL A 32 9.50 10.33 -9.92
CA VAL A 32 9.77 10.50 -8.48
C VAL A 32 9.74 9.15 -7.79
N ALA A 33 10.82 8.83 -7.06
CA ALA A 33 10.92 7.62 -6.27
C ALA A 33 10.44 7.86 -4.85
N SER A 34 9.77 6.87 -4.29
CA SER A 34 9.37 6.86 -2.88
C SER A 34 9.52 5.46 -2.30
N LYS A 35 9.56 5.38 -0.96
CA LYS A 35 9.52 4.11 -0.25
C LYS A 35 8.25 4.07 0.58
N VAL A 36 7.59 2.91 0.54
CA VAL A 36 6.32 2.68 1.23
C VAL A 36 6.48 1.44 2.10
N LYS A 37 6.05 1.54 3.35
CA LYS A 37 6.00 0.41 4.27
C LYS A 37 4.57 -0.07 4.38
N ILE A 38 4.37 -1.39 4.21
CA ILE A 38 3.10 -2.05 4.50
C ILE A 38 3.27 -2.85 5.79
N TYR A 39 2.35 -2.64 6.73
CA TYR A 39 2.41 -3.27 8.05
C TYR A 39 1.00 -3.63 8.54
N LYS A 40 0.95 -4.56 9.47
CA LYS A 40 -0.32 -4.93 10.10
C LYS A 40 -0.90 -3.74 10.86
N HIS A 41 -2.19 -3.52 10.67
CA HIS A 41 -2.93 -2.46 11.34
C HIS A 41 -4.35 -2.94 11.59
N GLU A 42 -4.73 -3.02 12.89
CA GLU A 42 -6.02 -3.59 13.28
C GLU A 42 -6.17 -5.01 12.71
N ASN A 43 -7.26 -5.30 12.01
CA ASN A 43 -7.51 -6.58 11.36
C ASN A 43 -7.15 -6.59 9.87
N GLY A 44 -6.24 -5.72 9.46
CA GLY A 44 -5.83 -5.59 8.07
C GLY A 44 -4.40 -5.07 7.93
N TYR A 45 -4.15 -4.35 6.84
CA TYR A 45 -2.81 -3.84 6.50
C TYR A 45 -2.90 -2.38 6.10
N ARG A 46 -1.92 -1.60 6.54
CA ARG A 46 -1.79 -0.17 6.23
C ARG A 46 -0.55 0.06 5.40
N ALA A 47 -0.62 1.00 4.45
CA ALA A 47 0.52 1.42 3.64
C ALA A 47 0.82 2.88 3.93
N GLN A 48 2.08 3.17 4.26
CA GLN A 48 2.52 4.50 4.64
C GLN A 48 3.85 4.83 3.99
N VAL A 49 3.96 6.04 3.45
CA VAL A 49 5.21 6.54 2.89
C VAL A 49 6.24 6.70 4.01
N THR A 50 7.47 6.25 3.77
CA THR A 50 8.58 6.39 4.70
C THR A 50 9.72 7.23 4.16
N TRP A 51 9.78 7.44 2.86
CA TRP A 51 10.81 8.24 2.20
C TRP A 51 10.32 8.74 0.85
N VAL A 52 10.70 9.95 0.48
CA VAL A 52 10.41 10.56 -0.83
C VAL A 52 11.68 11.22 -1.34
N ASP A 53 12.00 10.98 -2.61
CA ASP A 53 13.20 11.52 -3.25
C ASP A 53 13.21 13.06 -3.27
N ASN A 54 12.05 13.67 -3.53
CA ASN A 54 11.90 15.12 -3.67
C ASN A 54 11.27 15.77 -2.43
N LEU A 55 11.66 15.38 -1.22
CA LEU A 55 11.06 15.89 0.01
C LEU A 55 11.19 17.41 0.14
N LYS A 56 12.32 18.00 -0.29
CA LYS A 56 12.51 19.44 -0.26
C LYS A 56 12.07 20.07 -1.59
N LYS A 57 11.34 21.17 -1.49
CA LYS A 57 11.04 22.03 -2.63
C LYS A 57 12.27 22.88 -3.00
N GLU A 58 12.21 23.54 -4.15
CA GLU A 58 13.31 24.43 -4.61
C GLU A 58 13.60 25.56 -3.62
N ASP A 59 12.58 26.07 -2.92
CA ASP A 59 12.72 27.12 -1.91
C ASP A 59 13.25 26.62 -0.57
N GLY A 60 13.57 25.32 -0.45
CA GLY A 60 14.09 24.70 0.76
C GLY A 60 13.03 24.22 1.76
N SER A 61 11.76 24.52 1.53
CA SER A 61 10.68 24.06 2.41
C SER A 61 10.40 22.56 2.20
N ILE A 62 9.84 21.94 3.22
CA ILE A 62 9.47 20.50 3.20
C ILE A 62 8.11 20.35 2.54
N ARG A 63 7.99 19.38 1.63
CA ARG A 63 6.70 19.03 1.03
C ARG A 63 5.79 18.43 2.07
N THR A 64 4.55 18.88 2.06
CA THR A 64 3.48 18.38 2.92
C THR A 64 2.29 17.96 2.07
N ASP A 65 1.30 17.37 2.72
CA ASP A 65 0.07 16.88 2.08
C ASP A 65 -0.94 18.02 1.83
N GLU A 66 -0.50 19.04 1.13
CA GLU A 66 -1.23 20.31 0.96
C GLU A 66 -2.55 20.17 0.19
N LYS A 67 -2.73 19.11 -0.60
CA LYS A 67 -3.95 18.85 -1.36
C LYS A 67 -4.95 17.96 -0.64
N ASN A 68 -4.66 17.55 0.61
CA ASN A 68 -5.58 16.74 1.38
C ASN A 68 -6.90 17.51 1.58
N PRO A 69 -8.06 16.90 1.25
CA PRO A 69 -9.35 17.55 1.50
C PRO A 69 -9.63 17.78 2.99
N ASP A 70 -9.03 16.99 3.87
CA ASP A 70 -9.06 17.22 5.32
C ASP A 70 -7.97 18.22 5.68
N LYS A 71 -8.37 19.44 6.01
CA LYS A 71 -7.44 20.54 6.35
C LYS A 71 -6.50 20.21 7.49
N SER A 72 -6.94 19.38 8.45
CA SER A 72 -6.12 18.99 9.61
C SER A 72 -4.93 18.10 9.22
N LYS A 73 -4.94 17.50 8.03
CA LYS A 73 -3.88 16.63 7.52
C LYS A 73 -2.91 17.30 6.55
N ARG A 74 -3.16 18.55 6.17
CA ARG A 74 -2.36 19.25 5.15
C ARG A 74 -0.92 19.52 5.56
N ASN A 75 -0.62 19.49 6.86
CA ASN A 75 0.74 19.69 7.39
C ASN A 75 1.51 18.39 7.57
N VAL A 76 0.92 17.24 7.26
CA VAL A 76 1.64 15.97 7.31
C VAL A 76 2.74 15.98 6.25
N ARG A 77 3.97 15.64 6.66
CA ARG A 77 5.12 15.60 5.76
C ARG A 77 4.90 14.54 4.67
N ALA A 78 5.39 14.83 3.47
CA ALA A 78 5.23 13.92 2.32
C ALA A 78 5.81 12.53 2.58
N ASP A 79 6.86 12.42 3.41
CA ASP A 79 7.49 11.16 3.78
C ASP A 79 6.79 10.42 4.95
N GLN A 80 5.59 10.86 5.33
CA GLN A 80 4.83 10.25 6.43
C GLN A 80 3.36 10.00 6.06
N ILE A 81 2.97 10.28 4.83
CA ILE A 81 1.57 10.17 4.40
C ILE A 81 1.11 8.72 4.41
N VAL A 82 -0.06 8.47 5.00
CA VAL A 82 -0.75 7.18 4.90
C VAL A 82 -1.46 7.14 3.55
N LEU A 83 -1.05 6.19 2.69
CA LEU A 83 -1.65 6.01 1.36
C LEU A 83 -2.86 5.09 1.40
N ILE A 84 -2.79 4.03 2.18
CA ILE A 84 -3.88 3.07 2.38
C ILE A 84 -4.11 2.94 3.87
N ASP A 85 -5.29 3.35 4.32
CA ASP A 85 -5.61 3.24 5.74
C ASP A 85 -5.73 1.78 6.16
N LYS A 86 -6.48 0.98 5.41
CA LYS A 86 -6.60 -0.45 5.66
C LYS A 86 -7.10 -1.19 4.43
N VAL A 87 -6.44 -2.32 4.13
CA VAL A 87 -6.93 -3.35 3.22
C VAL A 87 -6.92 -4.69 3.94
N THR A 88 -7.75 -5.61 3.47
CA THR A 88 -7.83 -6.97 4.00
C THR A 88 -7.58 -7.99 2.90
N TYR A 89 -7.09 -9.17 3.28
CA TYR A 89 -6.80 -10.24 2.34
C TYR A 89 -8.06 -11.02 1.96
N ASP A 90 -8.30 -11.18 0.66
CA ASP A 90 -9.33 -12.03 0.09
C ASP A 90 -8.66 -13.33 -0.41
N ALA A 91 -8.84 -14.41 0.33
CA ALA A 91 -8.22 -15.70 0.01
C ALA A 91 -8.78 -16.31 -1.27
N LYS A 92 -10.03 -16.03 -1.61
CA LYS A 92 -10.68 -16.55 -2.82
C LYS A 92 -9.96 -16.09 -4.09
N ASP A 93 -9.65 -14.80 -4.16
CA ASP A 93 -9.01 -14.19 -5.33
C ASP A 93 -7.51 -13.94 -5.13
N ASN A 94 -6.98 -14.22 -3.94
CA ASN A 94 -5.57 -14.02 -3.59
C ASN A 94 -5.14 -12.56 -3.81
N VAL A 95 -5.95 -11.63 -3.30
CA VAL A 95 -5.72 -10.19 -3.40
C VAL A 95 -5.96 -9.50 -2.07
N TRP A 96 -5.35 -8.33 -1.87
CA TRP A 96 -5.68 -7.44 -0.76
C TRP A 96 -6.59 -6.35 -1.30
N THR A 97 -7.73 -6.13 -0.64
CA THR A 97 -8.79 -5.25 -1.12
C THR A 97 -9.64 -4.73 0.06
N ASN A 98 -10.85 -4.25 -0.19
CA ASN A 98 -11.77 -3.67 0.81
C ASN A 98 -11.22 -2.41 1.45
N GLY A 99 -10.54 -1.59 0.67
CA GLY A 99 -10.01 -0.33 1.12
C GLY A 99 -9.82 0.62 -0.02
N LYS A 100 -9.21 1.75 0.29
CA LYS A 100 -8.99 2.83 -0.66
C LYS A 100 -7.55 3.29 -0.60
N ILE A 101 -7.03 3.78 -1.72
CA ILE A 101 -5.74 4.44 -1.80
C ILE A 101 -5.93 5.94 -2.00
N TYR A 102 -5.20 6.71 -1.22
CA TYR A 102 -5.15 8.17 -1.32
C TYR A 102 -3.99 8.59 -2.23
N ASP A 103 -4.25 9.50 -3.16
CA ASP A 103 -3.25 10.08 -4.05
C ASP A 103 -2.95 11.52 -3.61
N PRO A 104 -1.81 11.76 -2.97
CA PRO A 104 -1.48 13.12 -2.51
C PRO A 104 -1.18 14.10 -3.64
N THR A 105 -0.93 13.62 -4.86
CA THR A 105 -0.66 14.53 -5.99
C THR A 105 -1.91 15.26 -6.46
N ASN A 106 -3.10 14.71 -6.22
CA ASN A 106 -4.37 15.33 -6.59
C ASN A 106 -5.39 15.42 -5.45
N GLY A 107 -5.10 14.84 -4.28
CA GLY A 107 -6.00 14.86 -3.11
C GLY A 107 -7.20 13.93 -3.22
N LYS A 108 -7.20 13.01 -4.18
CA LYS A 108 -8.32 12.10 -4.43
C LYS A 108 -8.06 10.72 -3.85
N THR A 109 -9.13 9.97 -3.62
CA THR A 109 -9.11 8.63 -3.06
C THR A 109 -9.81 7.67 -4.02
N TYR A 110 -9.22 6.49 -4.20
CA TYR A 110 -9.69 5.48 -5.15
C TYR A 110 -9.85 4.14 -4.45
N LYS A 111 -10.81 3.32 -4.89
CA LYS A 111 -10.87 1.92 -4.48
C LYS A 111 -9.59 1.24 -4.94
N VAL A 112 -9.07 0.29 -4.15
CA VAL A 112 -7.77 -0.32 -4.40
C VAL A 112 -7.83 -1.83 -4.38
N LYS A 113 -7.00 -2.44 -5.20
CA LYS A 113 -6.73 -3.88 -5.19
C LYS A 113 -5.24 -4.07 -5.37
N LEU A 114 -4.65 -4.97 -4.55
CA LEU A 114 -3.23 -5.30 -4.64
C LEU A 114 -3.08 -6.81 -4.77
N TRP A 115 -2.12 -7.23 -5.59
CA TRP A 115 -1.79 -8.63 -5.77
C TRP A 115 -0.33 -8.77 -6.19
N PHE A 116 0.27 -9.92 -5.89
CA PHE A 116 1.64 -10.19 -6.29
C PHE A 116 1.72 -10.74 -7.70
N ASP A 117 2.69 -10.25 -8.46
CA ASP A 117 3.17 -10.83 -9.70
C ASP A 117 4.57 -11.39 -9.39
N GLY A 118 4.64 -12.69 -9.09
CA GLY A 118 5.82 -13.30 -8.52
C GLY A 118 6.00 -12.96 -7.03
N ASP A 119 7.24 -12.97 -6.55
CA ASP A 119 7.54 -12.81 -5.12
C ASP A 119 7.90 -11.38 -4.72
N LYS A 120 8.33 -10.56 -5.67
CA LYS A 120 8.94 -9.25 -5.39
C LYS A 120 8.19 -8.07 -5.98
N VAL A 121 7.19 -8.30 -6.83
CA VAL A 121 6.42 -7.22 -7.46
C VAL A 121 4.99 -7.26 -6.94
N LEU A 122 4.61 -6.23 -6.20
CA LEU A 122 3.23 -6.02 -5.77
C LEU A 122 2.57 -5.07 -6.76
N LYS A 123 1.55 -5.55 -7.46
CA LYS A 123 0.73 -4.73 -8.34
C LYS A 123 -0.29 -3.98 -7.48
N MET A 124 -0.41 -2.69 -7.71
CA MET A 124 -1.42 -1.84 -7.06
C MET A 124 -2.30 -1.24 -8.15
N ARG A 125 -3.59 -1.44 -8.04
CA ARG A 125 -4.58 -0.93 -8.99
C ARG A 125 -5.58 -0.05 -8.27
N GLY A 126 -5.67 1.20 -8.69
CA GLY A 126 -6.69 2.13 -8.24
C GLY A 126 -7.83 2.22 -9.25
N TYR A 127 -9.06 2.32 -8.78
CA TYR A 127 -10.26 2.34 -9.62
C TYR A 127 -11.04 3.62 -9.43
N ILE A 128 -11.52 4.17 -10.55
CA ILE A 128 -12.53 5.23 -10.57
C ILE A 128 -13.58 4.87 -11.61
N GLY A 129 -14.78 4.49 -11.15
CA GLY A 129 -15.82 3.98 -12.04
C GLY A 129 -15.30 2.78 -12.86
N PRO A 130 -15.49 2.79 -14.20
CA PRO A 130 -14.99 1.72 -15.07
C PRO A 130 -13.50 1.83 -15.40
N PHE A 131 -12.84 2.92 -15.00
CA PHE A 131 -11.44 3.18 -15.31
C PHE A 131 -10.54 2.70 -14.18
N PHE A 132 -9.30 2.32 -14.53
CA PHE A 132 -8.29 1.94 -13.54
C PHE A 132 -6.89 2.31 -14.01
N ASP A 133 -5.99 2.41 -13.04
CA ASP A 133 -4.56 2.60 -13.26
C ASP A 133 -3.79 1.60 -12.40
N THR A 134 -2.76 0.97 -12.96
CA THR A 134 -1.97 -0.05 -12.27
C THR A 134 -0.52 0.41 -12.17
N SER A 135 0.06 0.30 -10.98
CA SER A 135 1.48 0.56 -10.75
C SER A 135 2.16 -0.64 -10.10
N GLU A 136 3.48 -0.67 -10.19
CA GLU A 136 4.30 -1.72 -9.61
C GLU A 136 5.01 -1.20 -8.37
N TRP A 137 4.86 -1.92 -7.26
CA TRP A 137 5.55 -1.67 -6.01
C TRP A 137 6.58 -2.80 -5.82
N LYS A 138 7.86 -2.46 -5.87
CA LYS A 138 8.94 -3.45 -5.83
C LYS A 138 9.36 -3.70 -4.40
N LYS A 139 9.21 -4.93 -3.94
CA LYS A 139 9.59 -5.33 -2.59
C LYS A 139 11.10 -5.28 -2.43
N MET A 140 11.57 -4.63 -1.36
CA MET A 140 13.00 -4.39 -1.11
C MET A 140 13.62 -5.42 -0.17
N ASP A 141 12.81 -6.14 0.59
CA ASP A 141 13.27 -7.09 1.62
C ASP A 141 12.70 -8.49 1.47
#